data_b98a06eb9337a25e1a3547e269df9244
#
_entry.id   b98a06eb9337a25e1a3547e269df9244
#
_cell.length_a   1.000
_cell.length_b   1.000
_cell.length_c   1.000
_cell.angle_alpha   90.00
_cell.angle_beta   90.00
_cell.angle_gamma   90.00
#
_symmetry.space_group_name_H-M   'P 1'
#
loop_
_entity.id
_entity.type
_entity.pdbx_description
1 polymer ?
#
loop_
_entity_poly.entity_id
_entity_poly.type
_entity_poly.pdbx_seq_one_letter_code
_entity_poly.pdbx_strand_id
1 'polypeptide(L)'
;MFTVATVLNALELGFIYALVAMALFLSFRALNIADMTTDGAFTLGCAVSATAAVAGHPFLGLPLAMLAGAAAGFITAFLQTKLAVPSILAGIITNTGLYTVNLAVMGFSSNVPMLKTKTVFTAAQGVFGESAPYKLIVAALVTVVVCALLIAFLGTRLGLSIRATGDNPDMVRASSINTAFTITVGLCIANAMTALSGAVLAQYQRSADINLGTGMVVIGLASLIIGETLFGRGGMWVKAVAAVAGSVIYRFIIALALRANVPSECLKLISAVIVALAIAAPALKAKADFRRRRANAQKGGARHA
;
A
#
# COMPACT_ATOMS: atom_id res chain seq x y z
N MET A 1 0.97 -14.55 -26.48
CA MET A 1 0.41 -15.50 -25.50
C MET A 1 0.97 -15.19 -24.11
N PHE A 2 0.14 -15.13 -23.06
CA PHE A 2 0.62 -15.01 -21.69
C PHE A 2 1.37 -16.28 -21.30
N THR A 3 2.63 -16.16 -20.94
CA THR A 3 3.36 -17.29 -20.36
C THR A 3 2.88 -17.45 -18.90
N VAL A 4 2.64 -18.68 -18.47
CA VAL A 4 2.21 -18.98 -17.09
C VAL A 4 3.11 -18.29 -16.06
N ALA A 5 4.42 -18.24 -16.32
CA ALA A 5 5.38 -17.54 -15.48
C ALA A 5 5.09 -16.02 -15.33
N THR A 6 4.65 -15.34 -16.40
CA THR A 6 4.30 -13.91 -16.33
C THR A 6 3.07 -13.67 -15.47
N VAL A 7 2.08 -14.56 -15.57
CA VAL A 7 0.86 -14.50 -14.75
C VAL A 7 1.19 -14.74 -13.28
N LEU A 8 2.01 -15.76 -12.99
CA LEU A 8 2.45 -16.06 -11.63
C LEU A 8 3.22 -14.88 -11.00
N ASN A 9 4.19 -14.32 -11.72
CA ASN A 9 4.96 -13.16 -11.23
C ASN A 9 4.06 -11.92 -10.99
N ALA A 10 3.07 -11.68 -11.85
CA ALA A 10 2.13 -10.57 -11.66
C ALA A 10 1.25 -10.78 -10.42
N LEU A 11 0.81 -12.01 -10.16
CA LEU A 11 0.06 -12.37 -8.95
C LEU A 11 0.92 -12.25 -7.69
N GLU A 12 2.13 -12.79 -7.69
CA GLU A 12 3.07 -12.74 -6.56
C GLU A 12 3.33 -11.29 -6.13
N LEU A 13 3.73 -10.46 -7.08
CA LEU A 13 3.94 -9.03 -6.83
C LEU A 13 2.62 -8.31 -6.50
N GLY A 14 1.51 -8.69 -7.12
CA GLY A 14 0.19 -8.15 -6.83
C GLY A 14 -0.19 -8.32 -5.37
N PHE A 15 0.02 -9.51 -4.79
CA PHE A 15 -0.22 -9.78 -3.37
C PHE A 15 0.75 -9.03 -2.46
N ILE A 16 2.04 -8.95 -2.79
CA ILE A 16 3.01 -8.21 -1.99
C ILE A 16 2.64 -6.71 -1.90
N TYR A 17 2.32 -6.08 -3.03
CA TYR A 17 1.94 -4.67 -3.06
C TYR A 17 0.51 -4.40 -2.56
N ALA A 18 -0.33 -5.42 -2.46
CA ALA A 18 -1.63 -5.30 -1.82
C ALA A 18 -1.53 -4.85 -0.36
N LEU A 19 -0.44 -5.19 0.34
CA LEU A 19 -0.17 -4.71 1.70
C LEU A 19 -0.02 -3.19 1.74
N VAL A 20 0.65 -2.58 0.75
CA VAL A 20 0.74 -1.11 0.62
C VAL A 20 -0.62 -0.52 0.29
N ALA A 21 -1.38 -1.14 -0.62
CA ALA A 21 -2.72 -0.66 -0.97
C ALA A 21 -3.67 -0.68 0.25
N MET A 22 -3.58 -1.71 1.10
CA MET A 22 -4.34 -1.79 2.36
C MET A 22 -3.85 -0.78 3.40
N ALA A 23 -2.55 -0.52 3.47
CA ALA A 23 -1.98 0.52 4.34
C ALA A 23 -2.52 1.91 3.95
N LEU A 24 -2.50 2.22 2.67
CA LEU A 24 -3.04 3.48 2.14
C LEU A 24 -4.57 3.55 2.23
N PHE A 25 -5.27 2.41 2.14
CA PHE A 25 -6.69 2.36 2.45
C PHE A 25 -6.97 2.81 3.89
N LEU A 26 -6.14 2.38 4.86
CA LEU A 26 -6.29 2.80 6.26
C LEU A 26 -5.97 4.29 6.44
N SER A 27 -4.86 4.80 5.88
CA SER A 27 -4.47 6.21 6.03
C SER A 27 -5.34 7.17 5.21
N PHE A 28 -5.54 6.92 3.92
CA PHE A 28 -6.25 7.84 3.02
C PHE A 28 -7.76 7.72 3.08
N ARG A 29 -8.32 6.50 3.31
CA ARG A 29 -9.78 6.30 3.29
C ARG A 29 -10.40 6.23 4.66
N ALA A 30 -9.76 5.53 5.61
CA ALA A 30 -10.32 5.39 6.94
C ALA A 30 -9.99 6.59 7.83
N LEU A 31 -8.76 7.12 7.78
CA LEU A 31 -8.32 8.30 8.54
C LEU A 31 -8.47 9.62 7.78
N ASN A 32 -8.61 9.58 6.46
CA ASN A 32 -8.61 10.75 5.59
C ASN A 32 -7.34 11.61 5.74
N ILE A 33 -6.19 10.97 5.93
CA ILE A 33 -4.87 11.59 6.13
C ILE A 33 -3.97 11.22 4.96
N ALA A 34 -3.40 12.22 4.29
CA ALA A 34 -2.37 12.02 3.27
C ALA A 34 -1.03 11.71 3.95
N ASP A 35 -0.68 10.42 4.00
CA ASP A 35 0.58 9.96 4.59
C ASP A 35 1.66 9.78 3.53
N MET A 36 2.65 10.67 3.52
CA MET A 36 3.80 10.63 2.63
C MET A 36 5.00 9.88 3.23
N THR A 37 4.86 9.30 4.43
CA THR A 37 5.89 8.49 5.08
C THR A 37 6.03 7.12 4.42
N THR A 38 5.01 6.68 3.69
CA THR A 38 4.88 5.35 3.07
C THR A 38 6.12 4.94 2.26
N ASP A 39 6.69 5.83 1.45
CA ASP A 39 7.88 5.54 0.63
C ASP A 39 9.10 5.17 1.52
N GLY A 40 9.37 5.98 2.54
CA GLY A 40 10.45 5.73 3.50
C GLY A 40 10.22 4.52 4.39
N ALA A 41 8.99 4.32 4.86
CA ALA A 41 8.61 3.17 5.68
C ALA A 41 8.70 1.85 4.90
N PHE A 42 8.37 1.86 3.61
CA PHE A 42 8.56 0.71 2.73
C PHE A 42 10.03 0.32 2.62
N THR A 43 10.89 1.31 2.33
CA THR A 43 12.35 1.10 2.25
C THR A 43 12.92 0.66 3.59
N LEU A 44 12.42 1.21 4.72
CA LEU A 44 12.82 0.77 6.06
C LEU A 44 12.50 -0.71 6.28
N GLY A 45 11.32 -1.15 5.86
CA GLY A 45 10.93 -2.55 5.90
C GLY A 45 11.87 -3.45 5.08
N CYS A 46 12.24 -2.99 3.85
CA CYS A 46 13.23 -3.68 3.02
C CYS A 46 14.59 -3.79 3.74
N ALA A 47 15.09 -2.68 4.29
CA ALA A 47 16.38 -2.60 4.95
C ALA A 47 16.46 -3.52 6.18
N VAL A 48 15.48 -3.41 7.10
CA VAL A 48 15.43 -4.21 8.33
C VAL A 48 15.30 -5.70 8.02
N SER A 49 14.45 -6.08 7.06
CA SER A 49 14.27 -7.47 6.69
C SER A 49 15.52 -8.06 6.02
N ALA A 50 16.20 -7.26 5.17
CA ALA A 50 17.42 -7.70 4.50
C ALA A 50 18.56 -7.91 5.50
N THR A 51 18.80 -6.96 6.40
CA THR A 51 19.84 -7.07 7.44
C THR A 51 19.57 -8.23 8.40
N ALA A 52 18.32 -8.43 8.81
CA ALA A 52 17.94 -9.58 9.64
C ALA A 52 18.15 -10.92 8.91
N ALA A 53 17.84 -11.00 7.61
CA ALA A 53 18.07 -12.20 6.81
C ALA A 53 19.57 -12.48 6.64
N VAL A 54 20.39 -11.45 6.40
CA VAL A 54 21.87 -11.57 6.34
C VAL A 54 22.44 -12.04 7.68
N ALA A 55 21.85 -11.60 8.81
CA ALA A 55 22.21 -12.07 10.16
C ALA A 55 21.74 -13.51 10.47
N GLY A 56 21.08 -14.19 9.53
CA GLY A 56 20.62 -15.58 9.68
C GLY A 56 19.22 -15.75 10.27
N HIS A 57 18.48 -14.66 10.48
CA HIS A 57 17.14 -14.67 11.10
C HIS A 57 16.05 -14.12 10.16
N PRO A 58 15.76 -14.76 9.01
CA PRO A 58 14.83 -14.24 8.00
C PRO A 58 13.39 -14.09 8.52
N PHE A 59 12.93 -14.96 9.40
CA PHE A 59 11.58 -14.89 9.98
C PHE A 59 11.42 -13.73 10.96
N LEU A 60 12.46 -13.40 11.74
CA LEU A 60 12.45 -12.26 12.65
C LEU A 60 12.48 -10.93 11.90
N GLY A 61 12.98 -10.91 10.67
CA GLY A 61 13.00 -9.73 9.83
C GLY A 61 11.61 -9.14 9.55
N LEU A 62 10.57 -9.97 9.45
CA LEU A 62 9.21 -9.51 9.19
C LEU A 62 8.59 -8.73 10.38
N PRO A 63 8.53 -9.27 11.60
CA PRO A 63 7.99 -8.53 12.74
C PRO A 63 8.86 -7.34 13.13
N LEU A 64 10.18 -7.41 12.99
CA LEU A 64 11.06 -6.26 13.22
C LEU A 64 10.79 -5.13 12.23
N ALA A 65 10.57 -5.45 10.96
CA ALA A 65 10.18 -4.47 9.95
C ALA A 65 8.84 -3.81 10.28
N MET A 66 7.85 -4.58 10.76
CA MET A 66 6.56 -4.03 11.20
C MET A 66 6.73 -3.06 12.37
N LEU A 67 7.55 -3.40 13.36
CA LEU A 67 7.83 -2.53 14.50
C LEU A 67 8.57 -1.26 14.08
N ALA A 68 9.54 -1.37 13.18
CA ALA A 68 10.25 -0.22 12.63
C ALA A 68 9.31 0.70 11.83
N GLY A 69 8.42 0.12 11.01
CA GLY A 69 7.39 0.87 10.30
C GLY A 69 6.39 1.54 11.25
N ALA A 70 5.96 0.85 12.31
CA ALA A 70 5.10 1.44 13.35
C ALA A 70 5.79 2.63 14.04
N ALA A 71 7.09 2.53 14.32
CA ALA A 71 7.88 3.63 14.89
C ALA A 71 7.95 4.83 13.94
N ALA A 72 8.14 4.60 12.63
CA ALA A 72 8.09 5.66 11.62
C ALA A 72 6.72 6.34 11.58
N GLY A 73 5.63 5.55 11.59
CA GLY A 73 4.26 6.06 11.68
C GLY A 73 3.99 6.84 12.96
N PHE A 74 4.56 6.40 14.08
CA PHE A 74 4.47 7.12 15.36
C PHE A 74 5.14 8.50 15.29
N ILE A 75 6.33 8.61 14.69
CA ILE A 75 7.03 9.89 14.51
C ILE A 75 6.17 10.85 13.67
N THR A 76 5.62 10.37 12.55
CA THR A 76 4.73 11.17 11.70
C THR A 76 3.49 11.63 12.45
N ALA A 77 2.86 10.73 13.20
CA ALA A 77 1.68 11.05 14.01
C ALA A 77 2.01 12.03 15.13
N PHE A 78 3.18 11.92 15.76
CA PHE A 78 3.64 12.85 16.79
C PHE A 78 3.81 14.27 16.24
N LEU A 79 4.43 14.41 15.06
CA LEU A 79 4.55 15.70 14.37
C LEU A 79 3.17 16.32 14.09
N GLN A 80 2.21 15.51 13.64
CA GLN A 80 0.85 15.99 13.33
C GLN A 80 0.06 16.35 14.57
N THR A 81 0.07 15.50 15.61
CA THR A 81 -0.85 15.61 16.73
C THR A 81 -0.33 16.47 17.88
N LYS A 82 1.00 16.51 18.10
CA LYS A 82 1.63 17.27 19.17
C LYS A 82 2.23 18.59 18.70
N LEU A 83 2.82 18.60 17.51
CA LEU A 83 3.46 19.79 16.94
C LEU A 83 2.56 20.52 15.92
N ALA A 84 1.34 20.03 15.70
CA ALA A 84 0.36 20.61 14.76
C ALA A 84 0.90 20.83 13.34
N VAL A 85 1.87 20.00 12.92
CA VAL A 85 2.41 20.05 11.55
C VAL A 85 1.37 19.49 10.57
N PRO A 86 1.10 20.15 9.43
CA PRO A 86 0.22 19.61 8.41
C PRO A 86 0.60 18.19 7.97
N SER A 87 -0.37 17.30 7.75
CA SER A 87 -0.14 15.87 7.52
C SER A 87 0.85 15.56 6.39
N ILE A 88 0.70 16.25 5.26
CA ILE A 88 1.59 16.09 4.10
C ILE A 88 3.03 16.48 4.48
N LEU A 89 3.20 17.60 5.17
CA LEU A 89 4.52 18.10 5.57
C LEU A 89 5.18 17.18 6.61
N ALA A 90 4.43 16.71 7.59
CA ALA A 90 4.91 15.74 8.58
C ALA A 90 5.40 14.44 7.90
N GLY A 91 4.65 13.93 6.92
CA GLY A 91 5.05 12.77 6.13
C GLY A 91 6.34 13.01 5.33
N ILE A 92 6.48 14.15 4.67
CA ILE A 92 7.69 14.51 3.91
C ILE A 92 8.91 14.61 4.84
N ILE A 93 8.77 15.28 5.99
CA ILE A 93 9.85 15.42 6.98
C ILE A 93 10.31 14.03 7.45
N THR A 94 9.36 13.19 7.86
CA THR A 94 9.67 11.83 8.32
C THR A 94 10.31 11.01 7.21
N ASN A 95 9.78 11.06 5.98
CA ASN A 95 10.33 10.34 4.84
C ASN A 95 11.78 10.74 4.54
N THR A 96 12.07 12.04 4.60
CA THR A 96 13.44 12.56 4.41
C THR A 96 14.38 12.08 5.50
N GLY A 97 13.95 12.09 6.77
CA GLY A 97 14.71 11.55 7.89
C GLY A 97 14.95 10.04 7.77
N LEU A 98 13.94 9.29 7.33
CA LEU A 98 14.01 7.85 7.13
C LEU A 98 15.05 7.45 6.09
N TYR A 99 15.36 8.29 5.10
CA TYR A 99 16.41 8.00 4.13
C TYR A 99 17.76 7.70 4.81
N THR A 100 18.16 8.55 5.76
CA THR A 100 19.42 8.34 6.51
C THR A 100 19.31 7.13 7.45
N VAL A 101 18.17 6.93 8.10
CA VAL A 101 17.93 5.75 8.95
C VAL A 101 18.03 4.47 8.13
N ASN A 102 17.40 4.43 6.96
CA ASN A 102 17.44 3.28 6.05
C ASN A 102 18.89 2.98 5.63
N LEU A 103 19.66 4.02 5.26
CA LEU A 103 21.06 3.89 4.89
C LEU A 103 21.90 3.36 6.06
N ALA A 104 21.68 3.85 7.29
CA ALA A 104 22.37 3.36 8.49
C ALA A 104 22.03 1.89 8.80
N VAL A 105 20.77 1.49 8.70
CA VAL A 105 20.33 0.08 8.87
C VAL A 105 20.98 -0.82 7.82
N MET A 106 21.18 -0.34 6.59
CA MET A 106 21.84 -1.06 5.50
C MET A 106 23.39 -1.01 5.60
N GLY A 107 23.95 -0.51 6.69
CA GLY A 107 25.39 -0.39 6.89
C GLY A 107 26.08 0.63 5.97
N PHE A 108 25.37 1.74 5.67
CA PHE A 108 25.78 2.80 4.73
C PHE A 108 26.04 2.31 3.30
N SER A 109 25.42 1.18 2.94
CA SER A 109 25.42 0.66 1.58
C SER A 109 24.09 0.99 0.90
N SER A 110 24.10 1.39 -0.37
CA SER A 110 22.87 1.64 -1.14
C SER A 110 22.12 0.37 -1.52
N ASN A 111 22.78 -0.80 -1.45
CA ASN A 111 22.18 -2.09 -1.78
C ASN A 111 22.73 -3.20 -0.87
N VAL A 112 21.84 -4.03 -0.34
CA VAL A 112 22.17 -5.22 0.47
C VAL A 112 21.76 -6.47 -0.31
N PRO A 113 22.71 -7.21 -0.91
CA PRO A 113 22.42 -8.45 -1.63
C PRO A 113 22.20 -9.62 -0.65
N MET A 114 21.17 -10.44 -0.90
CA MET A 114 20.81 -11.62 -0.09
C MET A 114 20.94 -12.94 -0.89
N LEU A 115 21.84 -13.00 -1.88
CA LEU A 115 21.93 -14.13 -2.82
C LEU A 115 22.29 -15.48 -2.13
N LYS A 116 23.07 -15.44 -1.05
CA LYS A 116 23.53 -16.63 -0.31
C LYS A 116 22.79 -16.86 1.02
N THR A 117 21.80 -16.03 1.34
CA THR A 117 21.08 -16.10 2.62
C THR A 117 19.79 -16.91 2.49
N LYS A 118 19.41 -17.58 3.59
CA LYS A 118 18.08 -18.18 3.68
C LYS A 118 17.04 -17.08 3.81
N THR A 119 15.98 -17.15 3.02
CA THR A 119 14.82 -16.25 3.09
C THR A 119 13.59 -17.04 3.50
N VAL A 120 12.51 -16.37 3.87
CA VAL A 120 11.23 -17.04 4.14
C VAL A 120 10.77 -17.84 2.92
N PHE A 121 11.03 -17.35 1.72
CA PHE A 121 10.69 -18.04 0.47
C PHE A 121 11.53 -19.30 0.24
N THR A 122 12.83 -19.28 0.58
CA THR A 122 13.66 -20.49 0.48
C THR A 122 13.29 -21.53 1.53
N ALA A 123 12.88 -21.10 2.72
CA ALA A 123 12.36 -22.00 3.73
C ALA A 123 11.05 -22.65 3.29
N ALA A 124 10.15 -21.86 2.69
CA ALA A 124 8.90 -22.38 2.11
C ALA A 124 9.16 -23.36 0.95
N GLN A 125 10.16 -23.11 0.12
CA GLN A 125 10.57 -24.03 -0.95
C GLN A 125 10.95 -25.43 -0.37
N GLY A 126 11.62 -25.45 0.77
CA GLY A 126 11.97 -26.71 1.47
C GLY A 126 10.76 -27.49 1.98
N VAL A 127 9.64 -26.79 2.26
CA VAL A 127 8.40 -27.42 2.77
C VAL A 127 7.48 -27.86 1.62
N PHE A 128 7.29 -27.00 0.61
CA PHE A 128 6.32 -27.22 -0.47
C PHE A 128 6.91 -27.94 -1.70
N GLY A 129 8.24 -28.06 -1.78
CA GLY A 129 8.94 -28.64 -2.94
C GLY A 129 9.08 -27.65 -4.11
N GLU A 130 9.92 -28.00 -5.09
CA GLU A 130 10.23 -27.14 -6.24
C GLU A 130 9.08 -27.02 -7.28
N SER A 131 8.20 -28.01 -7.31
CA SER A 131 7.08 -28.06 -8.26
C SER A 131 5.90 -27.16 -7.93
N ALA A 132 5.80 -26.72 -6.66
CA ALA A 132 4.70 -25.87 -6.20
C ALA A 132 5.02 -24.37 -6.41
N PRO A 133 4.02 -23.53 -6.68
CA PRO A 133 4.21 -22.07 -6.74
C PRO A 133 4.36 -21.48 -5.32
N TYR A 134 5.39 -21.93 -4.59
CA TYR A 134 5.60 -21.59 -3.17
C TYR A 134 5.69 -20.08 -2.92
N LYS A 135 6.22 -19.30 -3.88
CA LYS A 135 6.29 -17.84 -3.77
C LYS A 135 4.90 -17.21 -3.74
N LEU A 136 4.02 -17.68 -4.63
CA LEU A 136 2.63 -17.22 -4.67
C LEU A 136 1.89 -17.60 -3.38
N ILE A 137 2.09 -18.82 -2.88
CA ILE A 137 1.44 -19.31 -1.65
C ILE A 137 1.84 -18.45 -0.46
N VAL A 138 3.14 -18.15 -0.30
CA VAL A 138 3.64 -17.32 0.81
C VAL A 138 3.11 -15.89 0.69
N ALA A 139 3.20 -15.27 -0.49
CA ALA A 139 2.70 -13.90 -0.71
C ALA A 139 1.19 -13.80 -0.46
N ALA A 140 0.41 -14.74 -0.99
CA ALA A 140 -1.03 -14.80 -0.78
C ALA A 140 -1.39 -15.02 0.69
N LEU A 141 -0.70 -15.95 1.39
CA LEU A 141 -0.94 -16.24 2.81
C LEU A 141 -0.72 -14.99 3.67
N VAL A 142 0.42 -14.31 3.50
CA VAL A 142 0.72 -13.08 4.24
C VAL A 142 -0.35 -12.02 3.98
N THR A 143 -0.72 -11.82 2.71
CA THR A 143 -1.72 -10.82 2.33
C THR A 143 -3.10 -11.14 2.90
N VAL A 144 -3.53 -12.40 2.83
CA VAL A 144 -4.84 -12.84 3.36
C VAL A 144 -4.89 -12.68 4.87
N VAL A 145 -3.82 -13.09 5.58
CA VAL A 145 -3.73 -12.93 7.05
C VAL A 145 -3.80 -11.46 7.43
N VAL A 146 -3.01 -10.59 6.78
CA VAL A 146 -3.02 -9.15 7.09
C VAL A 146 -4.37 -8.52 6.73
N CYS A 147 -4.99 -8.90 5.61
CA CYS A 147 -6.32 -8.44 5.23
C CYS A 147 -7.37 -8.83 6.27
N ALA A 148 -7.36 -10.08 6.73
CA ALA A 148 -8.27 -10.56 7.76
C ALA A 148 -8.06 -9.81 9.10
N LEU A 149 -6.81 -9.60 9.51
CA LEU A 149 -6.49 -8.81 10.70
C LEU A 149 -6.92 -7.35 10.57
N LEU A 150 -6.72 -6.72 9.41
CA LEU A 150 -7.17 -5.36 9.16
C LEU A 150 -8.71 -5.25 9.22
N ILE A 151 -9.43 -6.19 8.60
CA ILE A 151 -10.89 -6.24 8.63
C ILE A 151 -11.40 -6.41 10.07
N ALA A 152 -10.82 -7.36 10.82
CA ALA A 152 -11.16 -7.58 12.21
C ALA A 152 -10.87 -6.34 13.06
N PHE A 153 -9.71 -5.70 12.86
CA PHE A 153 -9.34 -4.46 13.55
C PHE A 153 -10.33 -3.32 13.27
N LEU A 154 -10.71 -3.11 12.01
CA LEU A 154 -11.68 -2.07 11.62
C LEU A 154 -13.09 -2.29 12.21
N GLY A 155 -13.42 -3.51 12.60
CA GLY A 155 -14.64 -3.86 13.34
C GLY A 155 -14.55 -3.60 14.85
N THR A 156 -13.37 -3.36 15.42
CA THR A 156 -13.20 -3.08 16.84
C THR A 156 -13.63 -1.65 17.20
N ARG A 157 -13.78 -1.36 18.50
CA ARG A 157 -14.07 0.00 18.99
C ARG A 157 -13.03 1.02 18.52
N LEU A 158 -11.75 0.64 18.53
CA LEU A 158 -10.65 1.48 18.01
C LEU A 158 -10.77 1.72 16.52
N GLY A 159 -11.02 0.69 15.73
CA GLY A 159 -11.21 0.82 14.29
C GLY A 159 -12.41 1.70 13.92
N LEU A 160 -13.52 1.59 14.66
CA LEU A 160 -14.68 2.47 14.50
C LEU A 160 -14.33 3.92 14.86
N SER A 161 -13.57 4.15 15.95
CA SER A 161 -13.12 5.49 16.36
C SER A 161 -12.16 6.11 15.32
N ILE A 162 -11.27 5.32 14.71
CA ILE A 162 -10.39 5.76 13.62
C ILE A 162 -11.21 6.23 12.42
N ARG A 163 -12.22 5.47 12.01
CA ARG A 163 -13.10 5.82 10.90
C ARG A 163 -13.91 7.08 11.20
N ALA A 164 -14.49 7.16 12.40
CA ALA A 164 -15.22 8.35 12.81
C ALA A 164 -14.33 9.60 12.84
N THR A 165 -13.04 9.46 13.27
CA THR A 165 -12.05 10.53 13.25
C THR A 165 -11.75 11.01 11.81
N GLY A 166 -11.69 10.10 10.85
CA GLY A 166 -11.48 10.43 9.43
C GLY A 166 -12.69 11.14 8.80
N ASP A 167 -13.91 10.78 9.23
CA ASP A 167 -15.15 11.38 8.73
C ASP A 167 -15.37 12.79 9.30
N ASN A 168 -15.23 12.96 10.63
CA ASN A 168 -15.39 14.26 11.30
C ASN A 168 -14.65 14.30 12.64
N PRO A 169 -13.42 14.83 12.71
CA PRO A 169 -12.60 14.88 13.91
C PRO A 169 -13.21 15.74 15.02
N ASP A 170 -13.96 16.78 14.68
CA ASP A 170 -14.56 17.68 15.69
C ASP A 170 -15.73 17.01 16.41
N MET A 171 -16.56 16.25 15.68
CA MET A 171 -17.63 15.44 16.26
C MET A 171 -17.07 14.37 17.21
N VAL A 172 -15.95 13.75 16.84
CA VAL A 172 -15.28 12.72 17.65
C VAL A 172 -14.72 13.30 18.94
N ARG A 173 -14.14 14.51 18.88
CA ARG A 173 -13.69 15.25 20.09
C ARG A 173 -14.85 15.59 21.01
N ALA A 174 -15.99 16.02 20.47
CA ALA A 174 -17.19 16.29 21.25
C ALA A 174 -17.74 15.01 21.94
N SER A 175 -17.46 13.83 21.38
CA SER A 175 -17.81 12.53 21.96
C SER A 175 -16.76 11.99 22.95
N SER A 176 -15.86 12.84 23.46
CA SER A 176 -14.80 12.49 24.43
C SER A 176 -13.78 11.46 23.94
N ILE A 177 -13.66 11.26 22.63
CA ILE A 177 -12.66 10.36 22.02
C ILE A 177 -11.41 11.18 21.69
N ASN A 178 -10.24 10.70 22.09
CA ASN A 178 -8.97 11.34 21.79
C ASN A 178 -8.56 11.13 20.33
N THR A 179 -8.77 12.15 19.49
CA THR A 179 -8.43 12.10 18.05
C THR A 179 -6.92 11.97 17.81
N ALA A 180 -6.06 12.52 18.69
CA ALA A 180 -4.62 12.35 18.58
C ALA A 180 -4.22 10.88 18.74
N PHE A 181 -4.84 10.16 19.67
CA PHE A 181 -4.60 8.73 19.86
C PHE A 181 -5.07 7.90 18.64
N THR A 182 -6.27 8.17 18.12
CA THR A 182 -6.81 7.45 16.96
C THR A 182 -5.95 7.66 15.71
N ILE A 183 -5.49 8.88 15.46
CA ILE A 183 -4.55 9.20 14.36
C ILE A 183 -3.24 8.45 14.55
N THR A 184 -2.67 8.48 15.75
CA THR A 184 -1.39 7.81 16.04
C THR A 184 -1.49 6.30 15.79
N VAL A 185 -2.51 5.64 16.35
CA VAL A 185 -2.69 4.19 16.15
C VAL A 185 -2.88 3.85 14.67
N GLY A 186 -3.70 4.62 13.96
CA GLY A 186 -3.95 4.37 12.55
C GLY A 186 -2.72 4.53 11.67
N LEU A 187 -1.91 5.58 11.89
CA LEU A 187 -0.65 5.78 11.15
C LEU A 187 0.41 4.74 11.51
N CYS A 188 0.50 4.31 12.78
CA CYS A 188 1.39 3.22 13.18
C CYS A 188 1.05 1.91 12.46
N ILE A 189 -0.23 1.54 12.41
CA ILE A 189 -0.68 0.31 11.73
C ILE A 189 -0.46 0.43 10.22
N ALA A 190 -0.80 1.55 9.60
CA ALA A 190 -0.59 1.77 8.17
C ALA A 190 0.88 1.61 7.78
N ASN A 191 1.79 2.29 8.50
CA ASN A 191 3.22 2.21 8.23
C ASN A 191 3.82 0.85 8.59
N ALA A 192 3.30 0.14 9.60
CA ALA A 192 3.68 -1.25 9.88
C ALA A 192 3.34 -2.19 8.72
N MET A 193 2.16 -2.05 8.13
CA MET A 193 1.74 -2.84 6.94
C MET A 193 2.59 -2.49 5.72
N THR A 194 2.91 -1.21 5.52
CA THR A 194 3.80 -0.75 4.45
C THR A 194 5.20 -1.34 4.59
N ALA A 195 5.77 -1.29 5.79
CA ALA A 195 7.09 -1.87 6.07
C ALA A 195 7.09 -3.40 5.93
N LEU A 196 6.00 -4.08 6.31
CA LEU A 196 5.84 -5.52 6.07
C LEU A 196 5.86 -5.83 4.56
N SER A 197 5.19 -5.03 3.73
CA SER A 197 5.25 -5.18 2.28
C SER A 197 6.68 -5.06 1.75
N GLY A 198 7.43 -4.05 2.21
CA GLY A 198 8.84 -3.88 1.88
C GLY A 198 9.68 -5.08 2.32
N ALA A 199 9.47 -5.57 3.54
CA ALA A 199 10.16 -6.72 4.10
C ALA A 199 9.95 -7.99 3.26
N VAL A 200 8.72 -8.26 2.87
CA VAL A 200 8.38 -9.41 2.01
C VAL A 200 8.98 -9.24 0.61
N LEU A 201 8.92 -8.02 0.04
CA LEU A 201 9.50 -7.75 -1.28
C LEU A 201 11.03 -7.95 -1.28
N ALA A 202 11.75 -7.44 -0.29
CA ALA A 202 13.20 -7.58 -0.20
C ALA A 202 13.63 -9.07 -0.17
N GLN A 203 12.93 -9.89 0.62
CA GLN A 203 13.18 -11.32 0.68
C GLN A 203 12.76 -12.05 -0.62
N TYR A 204 11.71 -11.57 -1.30
CA TYR A 204 11.28 -12.10 -2.59
C TYR A 204 12.32 -11.85 -3.69
N GLN A 205 12.82 -10.60 -3.78
CA GLN A 205 13.81 -10.19 -4.78
C GLN A 205 15.24 -10.60 -4.40
N ARG A 206 15.46 -11.01 -3.14
CA ARG A 206 16.79 -11.32 -2.57
C ARG A 206 17.78 -10.13 -2.64
N SER A 207 17.26 -8.95 -2.54
CA SER A 207 18.04 -7.70 -2.48
C SER A 207 17.21 -6.59 -1.86
N ALA A 208 17.85 -5.67 -1.15
CA ALA A 208 17.25 -4.42 -0.72
C ALA A 208 18.06 -3.26 -1.28
N ASP A 209 17.39 -2.33 -1.93
CA ASP A 209 17.96 -1.09 -2.47
C ASP A 209 17.29 0.10 -1.81
N ILE A 210 18.07 1.18 -1.56
CA ILE A 210 17.60 2.39 -0.87
C ILE A 210 16.47 3.10 -1.61
N ASN A 211 16.32 2.90 -2.92
CA ASN A 211 15.32 3.54 -3.75
C ASN A 211 14.07 2.68 -3.99
N LEU A 212 13.98 1.47 -3.41
CA LEU A 212 12.85 0.56 -3.64
C LEU A 212 11.50 1.17 -3.24
N GLY A 213 11.47 2.02 -2.22
CA GLY A 213 10.25 2.69 -1.77
C GLY A 213 9.83 3.89 -2.61
N THR A 214 10.69 4.37 -3.51
CA THR A 214 10.39 5.59 -4.27
C THR A 214 9.19 5.42 -5.19
N GLY A 215 8.09 6.14 -4.91
CA GLY A 215 6.85 6.11 -5.68
C GLY A 215 5.85 5.04 -5.23
N MET A 216 6.06 4.40 -4.07
CA MET A 216 5.13 3.40 -3.53
C MET A 216 3.78 3.98 -3.15
N VAL A 217 3.74 5.24 -2.70
CA VAL A 217 2.48 5.98 -2.49
C VAL A 217 1.65 5.99 -3.77
N VAL A 218 2.28 6.31 -4.91
CA VAL A 218 1.59 6.39 -6.21
C VAL A 218 1.06 5.02 -6.63
N ILE A 219 1.87 3.97 -6.52
CA ILE A 219 1.50 2.59 -6.85
C ILE A 219 0.34 2.10 -5.96
N GLY A 220 0.44 2.36 -4.66
CA GLY A 220 -0.59 1.94 -3.71
C GLY A 220 -1.90 2.70 -3.88
N LEU A 221 -1.87 4.01 -4.14
CA LEU A 221 -3.07 4.80 -4.45
C LEU A 221 -3.70 4.36 -5.78
N ALA A 222 -2.89 4.08 -6.82
CA ALA A 222 -3.39 3.52 -8.06
C ALA A 222 -4.17 2.23 -7.83
N SER A 223 -3.55 1.31 -7.09
CA SER A 223 -4.14 0.02 -6.72
C SER A 223 -5.44 0.21 -5.96
N LEU A 224 -5.45 1.11 -4.96
CA LEU A 224 -6.63 1.43 -4.17
C LEU A 224 -7.78 1.98 -5.03
N ILE A 225 -7.49 2.96 -5.90
CA ILE A 225 -8.50 3.61 -6.73
C ILE A 225 -9.05 2.66 -7.79
N ILE A 226 -8.21 1.82 -8.42
CA ILE A 226 -8.64 0.79 -9.35
C ILE A 226 -9.58 -0.20 -8.63
N GLY A 227 -9.20 -0.66 -7.45
CA GLY A 227 -10.04 -1.54 -6.64
C GLY A 227 -11.37 -0.92 -6.28
N GLU A 228 -11.40 0.32 -5.82
CA GLU A 228 -12.62 1.04 -5.47
C GLU A 228 -13.53 1.32 -6.68
N THR A 229 -12.97 1.61 -7.85
CA THR A 229 -13.78 1.85 -9.06
C THR A 229 -14.48 0.60 -9.54
N LEU A 230 -13.87 -0.57 -9.38
CA LEU A 230 -14.42 -1.84 -9.82
C LEU A 230 -15.37 -2.48 -8.79
N PHE A 231 -15.03 -2.39 -7.50
CA PHE A 231 -15.73 -3.09 -6.42
C PHE A 231 -16.30 -2.16 -5.34
N GLY A 232 -16.16 -0.85 -5.47
CA GLY A 232 -16.31 0.14 -4.39
C GLY A 232 -17.72 0.43 -3.87
N ARG A 233 -18.74 -0.32 -4.27
CA ARG A 233 -20.13 -0.17 -3.77
C ARG A 233 -20.43 -1.12 -2.62
N GLY A 234 -19.70 -0.98 -1.51
CA GLY A 234 -19.89 -1.87 -0.36
C GLY A 234 -19.41 -1.28 0.95
N GLY A 235 -19.55 -2.05 2.01
CA GLY A 235 -19.04 -1.73 3.34
C GLY A 235 -17.49 -1.67 3.36
N MET A 236 -16.95 -1.26 4.51
CA MET A 236 -15.51 -1.01 4.67
C MET A 236 -14.64 -2.25 4.38
N TRP A 237 -15.11 -3.43 4.72
CA TRP A 237 -14.42 -4.70 4.43
C TRP A 237 -14.41 -5.04 2.92
N VAL A 238 -15.48 -4.70 2.19
CA VAL A 238 -15.48 -4.86 0.72
C VAL A 238 -14.41 -3.95 0.09
N LYS A 239 -14.24 -2.73 0.60
CA LYS A 239 -13.21 -1.81 0.14
C LYS A 239 -11.78 -2.29 0.46
N ALA A 240 -11.56 -2.93 1.63
CA ALA A 240 -10.27 -3.53 1.95
C ALA A 240 -9.91 -4.69 0.99
N VAL A 241 -10.86 -5.56 0.69
CA VAL A 241 -10.67 -6.63 -0.30
C VAL A 241 -10.52 -6.05 -1.71
N ALA A 242 -11.25 -4.98 -2.04
CA ALA A 242 -11.12 -4.27 -3.29
C ALA A 242 -9.71 -3.69 -3.51
N ALA A 243 -9.05 -3.18 -2.45
CA ALA A 243 -7.68 -2.72 -2.52
C ALA A 243 -6.70 -3.86 -2.90
N VAL A 244 -6.91 -5.08 -2.38
CA VAL A 244 -6.14 -6.27 -2.76
C VAL A 244 -6.36 -6.61 -4.24
N ALA A 245 -7.61 -6.69 -4.67
CA ALA A 245 -7.95 -6.97 -6.07
C ALA A 245 -7.39 -5.89 -7.02
N GLY A 246 -7.47 -4.63 -6.62
CA GLY A 246 -6.92 -3.50 -7.38
C GLY A 246 -5.42 -3.57 -7.54
N SER A 247 -4.68 -4.01 -6.50
CA SER A 247 -3.23 -4.22 -6.57
C SER A 247 -2.87 -5.32 -7.57
N VAL A 248 -3.60 -6.42 -7.55
CA VAL A 248 -3.40 -7.51 -8.52
C VAL A 248 -3.65 -7.02 -9.96
N ILE A 249 -4.77 -6.31 -10.19
CA ILE A 249 -5.12 -5.76 -11.50
C ILE A 249 -4.05 -4.77 -11.97
N TYR A 250 -3.61 -3.86 -11.09
CA TYR A 250 -2.54 -2.92 -11.39
C TYR A 250 -1.26 -3.62 -11.85
N ARG A 251 -0.86 -4.69 -11.16
CA ARG A 251 0.32 -5.49 -11.55
C ARG A 251 0.15 -6.21 -12.88
N PHE A 252 -1.04 -6.68 -13.20
CA PHE A 252 -1.32 -7.22 -14.54
C PHE A 252 -1.17 -6.16 -15.63
N ILE A 253 -1.63 -4.92 -15.38
CA ILE A 253 -1.48 -3.82 -16.36
C ILE A 253 0.01 -3.51 -16.58
N ILE A 254 0.82 -3.47 -15.52
CA ILE A 254 2.27 -3.26 -15.63
C ILE A 254 2.95 -4.42 -16.35
N ALA A 255 2.56 -5.66 -16.07
CA ALA A 255 3.09 -6.83 -16.76
C ALA A 255 2.77 -6.82 -18.28
N LEU A 256 1.59 -6.32 -18.65
CA LEU A 256 1.21 -6.09 -20.06
C LEU A 256 2.06 -5.01 -20.71
N ALA A 257 2.31 -3.90 -20.02
CA ALA A 257 3.13 -2.80 -20.52
C ALA A 257 4.57 -3.25 -20.78
N LEU A 258 5.17 -4.00 -19.84
CA LEU A 258 6.50 -4.59 -20.02
C LEU A 258 6.57 -5.51 -21.23
N ARG A 259 5.51 -6.27 -21.48
CA ARG A 259 5.45 -7.18 -22.61
C ARG A 259 5.29 -6.47 -23.97
N ALA A 260 4.74 -5.26 -23.96
CA ALA A 260 4.68 -4.40 -25.14
C ALA A 260 6.03 -3.77 -25.52
N ASN A 261 7.16 -4.31 -24.98
CA ASN A 261 8.53 -3.82 -25.15
C ASN A 261 8.72 -2.37 -24.66
N VAL A 262 7.95 -1.93 -23.68
CA VAL A 262 8.18 -0.63 -23.05
C VAL A 262 9.42 -0.72 -22.16
N PRO A 263 10.39 0.18 -22.31
CA PRO A 263 11.58 0.23 -21.46
C PRO A 263 11.23 0.33 -19.98
N SER A 264 12.02 -0.32 -19.13
CA SER A 264 11.80 -0.33 -17.67
C SER A 264 11.78 1.07 -17.05
N GLU A 265 12.53 2.02 -17.62
CA GLU A 265 12.60 3.42 -17.22
C GLU A 265 11.26 4.15 -17.40
N CYS A 266 10.46 3.73 -18.38
CA CYS A 266 9.14 4.31 -18.65
C CYS A 266 8.04 3.77 -17.73
N LEU A 267 8.29 2.75 -16.89
CA LEU A 267 7.26 2.18 -16.02
C LEU A 267 6.70 3.19 -15.00
N LYS A 268 7.55 4.10 -14.50
CA LYS A 268 7.10 5.17 -13.59
C LYS A 268 6.16 6.14 -14.30
N LEU A 269 6.42 6.48 -15.56
CA LEU A 269 5.54 7.32 -16.37
C LEU A 269 4.20 6.61 -16.64
N ILE A 270 4.24 5.35 -17.03
CA ILE A 270 3.03 4.54 -17.25
C ILE A 270 2.19 4.47 -15.97
N SER A 271 2.84 4.22 -14.82
CA SER A 271 2.18 4.23 -13.51
C SER A 271 1.47 5.55 -13.26
N ALA A 272 2.14 6.69 -13.46
CA ALA A 272 1.56 8.01 -13.27
C ALA A 272 0.37 8.27 -14.21
N VAL A 273 0.44 7.85 -15.47
CA VAL A 273 -0.66 7.97 -16.43
C VAL A 273 -1.85 7.09 -16.01
N ILE A 274 -1.60 5.84 -15.58
CA ILE A 274 -2.66 4.93 -15.10
C ILE A 274 -3.37 5.55 -13.89
N VAL A 275 -2.61 6.09 -12.94
CA VAL A 275 -3.17 6.78 -11.76
C VAL A 275 -4.03 7.97 -12.18
N ALA A 276 -3.50 8.82 -13.05
CA ALA A 276 -4.23 10.00 -13.54
C ALA A 276 -5.54 9.60 -14.22
N LEU A 277 -5.51 8.57 -15.06
CA LEU A 277 -6.71 8.04 -15.72
C LEU A 277 -7.68 7.40 -14.71
N ALA A 278 -7.19 6.65 -13.74
CA ALA A 278 -8.02 6.03 -12.70
C ALA A 278 -8.73 7.08 -11.83
N ILE A 279 -8.05 8.18 -11.48
CA ILE A 279 -8.64 9.29 -10.74
C ILE A 279 -9.61 10.10 -11.60
N ALA A 280 -9.28 10.30 -12.88
CA ALA A 280 -10.11 11.08 -13.80
C ALA A 280 -11.38 10.31 -14.23
N ALA A 281 -11.35 8.99 -14.30
CA ALA A 281 -12.45 8.18 -14.80
C ALA A 281 -13.80 8.42 -14.09
N PRO A 282 -13.89 8.43 -12.74
CA PRO A 282 -15.15 8.75 -12.04
C PRO A 282 -15.65 10.16 -12.34
N ALA A 283 -14.74 11.14 -12.39
CA ALA A 283 -15.08 12.53 -12.66
C ALA A 283 -15.57 12.74 -14.12
N LEU A 284 -14.93 12.08 -15.07
CA LEU A 284 -15.35 12.08 -16.47
C LEU A 284 -16.69 11.40 -16.65
N LYS A 285 -16.93 10.28 -15.97
CA LYS A 285 -18.22 9.56 -15.99
C LYS A 285 -19.34 10.41 -15.42
N ALA A 286 -19.13 11.09 -14.29
CA ALA A 286 -20.09 12.00 -13.69
C ALA A 286 -20.43 13.18 -14.63
N LYS A 287 -19.43 13.78 -15.29
CA LYS A 287 -19.64 14.82 -16.30
C LYS A 287 -20.43 14.32 -17.52
N ALA A 288 -20.11 13.10 -17.99
CA ALA A 288 -20.83 12.50 -19.13
C ALA A 288 -22.28 12.22 -18.77
N ASP A 289 -22.56 11.68 -17.59
CA ASP A 289 -23.93 11.42 -17.11
C ASP A 289 -24.72 12.71 -16.92
N PHE A 290 -24.09 13.75 -16.39
CA PHE A 290 -24.72 15.07 -16.28
C PHE A 290 -25.06 15.65 -17.65
N ARG A 291 -24.16 15.60 -18.64
CA ARG A 291 -24.42 16.03 -20.01
C ARG A 291 -25.55 15.23 -20.67
N ARG A 292 -25.59 13.91 -20.47
CA ARG A 292 -26.67 13.04 -20.97
C ARG A 292 -28.01 13.40 -20.36
N ARG A 293 -28.10 13.63 -19.04
CA ARG A 293 -29.32 14.04 -18.35
C ARG A 293 -29.82 15.40 -18.86
N ARG A 294 -28.92 16.37 -19.08
CA ARG A 294 -29.26 17.68 -19.63
C ARG A 294 -29.79 17.60 -21.07
N ALA A 295 -29.13 16.81 -21.92
CA ALA A 295 -29.60 16.59 -23.30
C ALA A 295 -30.95 15.89 -23.37
N ASN A 296 -31.24 14.92 -22.48
CA ASN A 296 -32.53 14.25 -22.40
C ASN A 296 -33.63 15.19 -21.88
N ALA A 297 -33.32 16.05 -20.91
CA ALA A 297 -34.26 17.05 -20.41
C ALA A 297 -34.66 18.07 -21.50
N GLN A 298 -33.69 18.50 -22.32
CA GLN A 298 -33.96 19.41 -23.47
C GLN A 298 -34.83 18.76 -24.55
N LYS A 299 -34.62 17.45 -24.81
CA LYS A 299 -35.46 16.70 -25.77
C LYS A 299 -36.87 16.41 -25.24
N GLY A 300 -37.02 16.26 -23.91
CA GLY A 300 -38.34 16.10 -23.27
C GLY A 300 -39.17 17.38 -23.27
N GLY A 301 -38.53 18.54 -23.01
CA GLY A 301 -39.19 19.83 -23.05
C GLY A 301 -39.68 20.23 -24.45
N ALA A 302 -38.95 19.85 -25.51
CA ALA A 302 -39.36 20.08 -26.89
C ALA A 302 -40.50 19.16 -27.41
N ARG A 303 -40.92 18.16 -26.64
CA ARG A 303 -42.06 17.28 -26.97
C ARG A 303 -43.38 17.73 -26.32
N HIS A 304 -43.32 18.67 -25.42
CA HIS A 304 -44.47 19.22 -24.69
C HIS A 304 -44.76 20.70 -25.02
N ALA A 305 -44.02 21.29 -25.97
CA ALA A 305 -44.29 22.56 -26.61
C ALA A 305 -44.74 22.35 -28.06
#